data_303bd5bbc9f9bce92f19865c94a0dcb0
#
_entry.id   303bd5bbc9f9bce92f19865c94a0dcb0
#
_cell.length_a   1.000
_cell.length_b   1.000
_cell.length_c   1.000
_cell.angle_alpha   90.00
_cell.angle_beta   90.00
_cell.angle_gamma   90.00
#
_symmetry.space_group_name_H-M   'P 1'
#
loop_
_entity.id
_entity.type
_entity.pdbx_description
1 polymer ?
#
loop_
_entity_poly.entity_id
_entity_poly.type
_entity_poly.pdbx_seq_one_letter_code
_entity_poly.pdbx_strand_id
1 'polypeptide(L)'
;MNEEQRKITIKETFNNVSREYDSKVLRFFSESAKHLASILHLRGNERVIDIATGTGNAALAIAMHLPQGYVTGVDFSSGMLEQARRKATLQNVQNVKFIEMDMQAMEFTTAHFDVAICAFGIFFVDDMDTQLAHMSKMVRPGGTIAICNFQEDYFYPLRDLMIKRLIKYNVQQPPQTWKRIATDAGCKELFEKAGIHNIKVEQKNMGYFLSSEREWWDVIWNAGFRRMVSQLHPSDLERFRQEHMQEVATLTTKDGIWLDIGVLYTTGIK
;
A
#
# COMPACT_ATOMS: atom_id res chain seq x y z
N MET A 1 -17.60 -7.86 12.57
CA MET A 1 -17.45 -6.43 12.26
C MET A 1 -18.04 -6.23 10.87
N ASN A 2 -18.97 -5.30 10.70
CA ASN A 2 -19.54 -4.99 9.40
C ASN A 2 -18.55 -4.12 8.56
N GLU A 3 -18.86 -3.89 7.28
CA GLU A 3 -17.99 -3.14 6.37
C GLU A 3 -17.71 -1.71 6.84
N GLU A 4 -18.74 -1.00 7.29
CA GLU A 4 -18.62 0.38 7.78
C GLU A 4 -17.68 0.47 9.00
N GLN A 5 -17.87 -0.40 9.98
CA GLN A 5 -17.01 -0.47 11.15
C GLN A 5 -15.57 -0.80 10.77
N ARG A 6 -15.34 -1.62 9.75
CA ARG A 6 -14.01 -1.93 9.23
C ARG A 6 -13.37 -0.72 8.57
N LYS A 7 -14.11 0.04 7.76
CA LYS A 7 -13.63 1.29 7.15
C LYS A 7 -13.19 2.30 8.21
N ILE A 8 -14.00 2.50 9.25
CA ILE A 8 -13.66 3.38 10.39
C ILE A 8 -12.34 2.94 11.02
N THR A 9 -12.21 1.65 11.37
CA THR A 9 -11.00 1.12 12.00
C THR A 9 -9.76 1.27 11.11
N ILE A 10 -9.89 1.07 9.80
CA ILE A 10 -8.79 1.27 8.84
C ILE A 10 -8.41 2.76 8.80
N LYS A 11 -9.39 3.66 8.65
CA LYS A 11 -9.18 5.12 8.63
C LYS A 11 -8.45 5.60 9.88
N GLU A 12 -8.90 5.17 11.06
CA GLU A 12 -8.27 5.50 12.34
C GLU A 12 -6.82 4.97 12.42
N THR A 13 -6.60 3.73 11.97
CA THR A 13 -5.25 3.14 11.95
C THR A 13 -4.31 4.01 11.12
N PHE A 14 -4.70 4.37 9.90
CA PHE A 14 -3.85 5.16 9.01
C PHE A 14 -3.70 6.63 9.48
N ASN A 15 -4.73 7.23 10.07
CA ASN A 15 -4.59 8.52 10.74
C ASN A 15 -3.53 8.48 11.85
N ASN A 16 -3.56 7.42 12.68
CA ASN A 16 -2.66 7.27 13.82
C ASN A 16 -1.19 7.02 13.42
N VAL A 17 -0.94 6.38 12.28
CA VAL A 17 0.43 6.09 11.80
C VAL A 17 0.96 7.12 10.80
N SER A 18 0.16 8.07 10.37
CA SER A 18 0.45 8.95 9.24
C SER A 18 1.78 9.69 9.35
N ARG A 19 2.18 10.15 10.56
CA ARG A 19 3.41 10.91 10.80
C ARG A 19 4.68 10.07 10.63
N GLU A 20 4.60 8.79 10.98
CA GLU A 20 5.74 7.86 10.96
C GLU A 20 5.71 6.91 9.74
N TYR A 21 4.68 7.01 8.91
CA TYR A 21 4.49 6.12 7.76
C TYR A 21 5.61 6.22 6.71
N ASP A 22 6.25 7.37 6.60
CA ASP A 22 7.40 7.58 5.70
C ASP A 22 8.75 7.41 6.41
N SER A 23 8.78 6.74 7.57
CA SER A 23 10.02 6.47 8.29
C SER A 23 10.97 5.58 7.47
N LYS A 24 12.26 5.65 7.81
CA LYS A 24 13.31 4.89 7.10
C LYS A 24 13.04 3.39 7.06
N VAL A 25 12.39 2.85 8.10
CA VAL A 25 12.05 1.42 8.17
C VAL A 25 10.89 1.01 7.26
N LEU A 26 10.17 1.97 6.68
CA LEU A 26 9.10 1.74 5.71
C LEU A 26 9.46 2.25 4.29
N ARG A 27 10.76 2.47 4.02
CA ARG A 27 11.23 3.02 2.73
C ARG A 27 10.82 2.20 1.50
N PHE A 28 10.49 0.94 1.68
CA PHE A 28 10.01 0.11 0.58
C PHE A 28 8.75 0.67 -0.11
N PHE A 29 7.89 1.41 0.60
CA PHE A 29 6.75 2.08 -0.02
C PHE A 29 7.20 3.15 -1.01
N SER A 30 8.15 4.01 -0.62
CA SER A 30 8.68 5.05 -1.52
C SER A 30 9.53 4.48 -2.65
N GLU A 31 10.30 3.42 -2.40
CA GLU A 31 11.08 2.73 -3.41
C GLU A 31 10.19 1.99 -4.41
N SER A 32 9.13 1.31 -3.92
CA SER A 32 8.11 0.69 -4.77
C SER A 32 7.37 1.72 -5.63
N ALA A 33 7.07 2.90 -5.07
CA ALA A 33 6.44 3.99 -5.80
C ALA A 33 7.31 4.51 -6.96
N LYS A 34 8.62 4.67 -6.73
CA LYS A 34 9.59 5.05 -7.79
C LYS A 34 9.67 3.99 -8.89
N HIS A 35 9.69 2.72 -8.49
CA HIS A 35 9.71 1.62 -9.45
C HIS A 35 8.40 1.59 -10.27
N LEU A 36 7.24 1.71 -9.61
CA LEU A 36 5.95 1.79 -10.30
C LEU A 36 5.95 2.94 -11.32
N ALA A 37 6.40 4.14 -10.95
CA ALA A 37 6.49 5.27 -11.86
C ALA A 37 7.37 4.98 -13.08
N SER A 38 8.49 4.24 -12.91
CA SER A 38 9.42 3.91 -14.00
C SER A 38 8.85 2.93 -15.04
N ILE A 39 7.94 2.03 -14.64
CA ILE A 39 7.34 1.03 -15.53
C ILE A 39 6.06 1.49 -16.23
N LEU A 40 5.50 2.63 -15.85
CA LEU A 40 4.28 3.18 -16.47
C LEU A 40 4.51 3.78 -17.86
N HIS A 41 5.75 3.98 -18.29
CA HIS A 41 6.11 4.53 -19.60
C HIS A 41 5.34 5.81 -19.95
N LEU A 42 5.30 6.76 -19.00
CA LEU A 42 4.58 8.02 -19.12
C LEU A 42 5.17 8.91 -20.23
N ARG A 43 4.31 9.63 -20.96
CA ARG A 43 4.68 10.58 -22.03
C ARG A 43 4.94 11.99 -21.51
N GLY A 44 4.48 12.27 -20.27
CA GLY A 44 4.69 13.54 -19.59
C GLY A 44 3.49 14.48 -19.55
N ASN A 45 2.36 14.10 -20.15
CA ASN A 45 1.14 14.93 -20.23
C ASN A 45 -0.12 14.22 -19.72
N GLU A 46 0.04 13.06 -19.07
CA GLU A 46 -1.09 12.27 -18.58
C GLU A 46 -1.80 12.94 -17.41
N ARG A 47 -3.10 12.68 -17.34
CA ARG A 47 -3.93 12.89 -16.16
C ARG A 47 -3.98 11.56 -15.40
N VAL A 48 -3.35 11.53 -14.23
CA VAL A 48 -3.22 10.32 -13.41
C VAL A 48 -4.10 10.42 -12.17
N ILE A 49 -4.77 9.33 -11.80
CA ILE A 49 -5.38 9.18 -10.49
C ILE A 49 -4.60 8.13 -9.67
N ASP A 50 -4.22 8.52 -8.44
CA ASP A 50 -3.61 7.64 -7.44
C ASP A 50 -4.62 7.35 -6.33
N ILE A 51 -5.15 6.13 -6.30
CA ILE A 51 -6.25 5.70 -5.45
C ILE A 51 -5.66 5.02 -4.20
N ALA A 52 -6.16 5.41 -3.02
CA ALA A 52 -5.54 5.12 -1.73
C ALA A 52 -4.09 5.64 -1.69
N THR A 53 -3.92 6.91 -2.05
CA THR A 53 -2.61 7.56 -2.23
C THR A 53 -1.76 7.60 -0.96
N GLY A 54 -2.37 7.44 0.22
CA GLY A 54 -1.70 7.51 1.51
C GLY A 54 -0.96 8.83 1.69
N THR A 55 0.31 8.74 2.05
CA THR A 55 1.21 9.91 2.17
C THR A 55 1.70 10.42 0.81
N GLY A 56 1.12 9.96 -0.32
CA GLY A 56 1.40 10.47 -1.66
C GLY A 56 2.70 9.95 -2.29
N ASN A 57 3.24 8.83 -1.83
CA ASN A 57 4.51 8.31 -2.36
C ASN A 57 4.44 8.06 -3.87
N ALA A 58 3.39 7.37 -4.36
CA ALA A 58 3.23 7.08 -5.78
C ALA A 58 2.81 8.33 -6.57
N ALA A 59 1.88 9.13 -6.05
CA ALA A 59 1.46 10.38 -6.67
C ALA A 59 2.64 11.34 -6.93
N LEU A 60 3.49 11.54 -5.93
CA LEU A 60 4.65 12.44 -6.04
C LEU A 60 5.73 11.88 -6.98
N ALA A 61 6.02 10.57 -6.90
CA ALA A 61 6.97 9.94 -7.80
C ALA A 61 6.52 10.06 -9.27
N ILE A 62 5.23 9.87 -9.55
CA ILE A 62 4.65 10.00 -10.90
C ILE A 62 4.63 11.46 -11.36
N ALA A 63 4.25 12.42 -10.49
CA ALA A 63 4.17 13.83 -10.82
C ALA A 63 5.50 14.40 -11.34
N MET A 64 6.63 13.88 -10.89
CA MET A 64 7.97 14.25 -11.38
C MET A 64 8.21 13.84 -12.85
N HIS A 65 7.47 12.87 -13.37
CA HIS A 65 7.52 12.44 -14.77
C HIS A 65 6.49 13.13 -15.68
N LEU A 66 5.71 14.07 -15.14
CA LEU A 66 4.59 14.71 -15.84
C LEU A 66 4.77 16.24 -15.96
N PRO A 67 5.74 16.74 -16.75
CA PRO A 67 5.96 18.19 -16.88
C PRO A 67 4.77 18.96 -17.45
N GLN A 68 3.85 18.30 -18.16
CA GLN A 68 2.64 18.87 -18.72
C GLN A 68 1.37 18.13 -18.25
N GLY A 69 1.54 17.12 -17.39
CA GLY A 69 0.45 16.30 -16.85
C GLY A 69 0.12 16.68 -15.41
N TYR A 70 -0.79 15.90 -14.82
CA TYR A 70 -1.30 16.18 -13.50
C TYR A 70 -1.69 14.91 -12.73
N VAL A 71 -1.44 14.88 -11.44
CA VAL A 71 -1.85 13.77 -10.57
C VAL A 71 -2.95 14.20 -9.62
N THR A 72 -4.00 13.37 -9.50
CA THR A 72 -5.02 13.47 -8.46
C THR A 72 -4.83 12.29 -7.50
N GLY A 73 -4.39 12.53 -6.27
CA GLY A 73 -4.32 11.52 -5.21
C GLY A 73 -5.60 11.55 -4.38
N VAL A 74 -6.21 10.39 -4.15
CA VAL A 74 -7.38 10.26 -3.28
C VAL A 74 -7.09 9.29 -2.14
N ASP A 75 -7.50 9.65 -0.93
CA ASP A 75 -7.45 8.79 0.26
C ASP A 75 -8.55 9.20 1.24
N PHE A 76 -9.02 8.28 2.06
CA PHE A 76 -10.03 8.61 3.07
C PHE A 76 -9.42 9.04 4.41
N SER A 77 -8.11 8.88 4.60
CA SER A 77 -7.38 9.30 5.79
C SER A 77 -6.88 10.75 5.64
N SER A 78 -7.49 11.67 6.38
CA SER A 78 -7.06 13.08 6.41
C SER A 78 -5.62 13.24 6.92
N GLY A 79 -5.19 12.42 7.89
CA GLY A 79 -3.83 12.42 8.41
C GLY A 79 -2.78 12.02 7.36
N MET A 80 -3.09 11.02 6.52
CA MET A 80 -2.24 10.65 5.39
C MET A 80 -2.13 11.77 4.37
N LEU A 81 -3.27 12.38 4.00
CA LEU A 81 -3.30 13.48 3.03
C LEU A 81 -2.58 14.74 3.53
N GLU A 82 -2.59 14.99 4.84
CA GLU A 82 -1.80 16.08 5.43
C GLU A 82 -0.30 15.87 5.15
N GLN A 83 0.21 14.64 5.38
CA GLN A 83 1.61 14.32 5.09
C GLN A 83 1.91 14.39 3.58
N ALA A 84 0.98 13.94 2.72
CA ALA A 84 1.11 14.04 1.27
C ALA A 84 1.25 15.50 0.81
N ARG A 85 0.39 16.39 1.29
CA ARG A 85 0.44 17.84 1.00
C ARG A 85 1.74 18.48 1.50
N ARG A 86 2.16 18.13 2.72
CA ARG A 86 3.42 18.59 3.29
C ARG A 86 4.61 18.18 2.43
N LYS A 87 4.67 16.92 1.98
CA LYS A 87 5.74 16.43 1.10
C LYS A 87 5.73 17.15 -0.25
N ALA A 88 4.56 17.33 -0.88
CA ALA A 88 4.43 18.07 -2.13
C ALA A 88 5.02 19.48 -2.02
N THR A 89 4.70 20.17 -0.94
CA THR A 89 5.26 21.52 -0.65
C THR A 89 6.78 21.48 -0.47
N LEU A 90 7.29 20.54 0.34
CA LEU A 90 8.74 20.42 0.61
C LEU A 90 9.54 20.06 -0.64
N GLN A 91 8.96 19.27 -1.55
CA GLN A 91 9.58 18.87 -2.81
C GLN A 91 9.27 19.81 -3.99
N ASN A 92 8.52 20.90 -3.73
CA ASN A 92 8.07 21.88 -4.74
C ASN A 92 7.34 21.22 -5.93
N VAL A 93 6.53 20.17 -5.66
CA VAL A 93 5.69 19.51 -6.65
C VAL A 93 4.35 20.22 -6.74
N GLN A 94 4.06 20.88 -7.87
CA GLN A 94 2.87 21.74 -8.05
C GLN A 94 1.76 21.08 -8.88
N ASN A 95 2.10 20.04 -9.64
CA ASN A 95 1.18 19.34 -10.53
C ASN A 95 0.52 18.12 -9.87
N VAL A 96 0.18 18.26 -8.59
CA VAL A 96 -0.53 17.25 -7.80
C VAL A 96 -1.58 17.89 -6.91
N LYS A 97 -2.73 17.24 -6.75
CA LYS A 97 -3.73 17.58 -5.72
C LYS A 97 -4.12 16.34 -4.92
N PHE A 98 -4.50 16.56 -3.66
CA PHE A 98 -4.93 15.52 -2.77
C PHE A 98 -6.35 15.78 -2.27
N ILE A 99 -7.24 14.80 -2.43
CA ILE A 99 -8.67 14.89 -2.13
C ILE A 99 -9.04 13.81 -1.12
N GLU A 100 -9.70 14.19 -0.01
CA GLU A 100 -10.26 13.22 0.91
C GLU A 100 -11.50 12.57 0.30
N MET A 101 -11.43 11.25 0.05
CA MET A 101 -12.47 10.52 -0.65
C MET A 101 -12.32 9.01 -0.37
N ASP A 102 -13.45 8.31 -0.18
CA ASP A 102 -13.47 6.84 -0.14
C ASP A 102 -13.31 6.29 -1.55
N MET A 103 -12.35 5.38 -1.75
CA MET A 103 -12.11 4.75 -3.06
C MET A 103 -13.30 3.95 -3.59
N GLN A 104 -14.22 3.51 -2.72
CA GLN A 104 -15.44 2.80 -3.11
C GLN A 104 -16.57 3.75 -3.55
N ALA A 105 -16.44 5.05 -3.25
CA ALA A 105 -17.45 6.08 -3.54
C ALA A 105 -16.89 7.26 -4.36
N MET A 106 -15.92 7.00 -5.24
CA MET A 106 -15.34 8.04 -6.08
C MET A 106 -16.31 8.47 -7.18
N GLU A 107 -16.54 9.79 -7.28
CA GLU A 107 -17.40 10.39 -8.27
C GLU A 107 -16.60 11.23 -9.27
N PHE A 108 -15.88 10.56 -10.17
CA PHE A 108 -15.20 11.19 -11.29
C PHE A 108 -15.91 10.88 -12.60
N THR A 109 -15.81 11.81 -13.55
CA THR A 109 -16.34 11.61 -14.90
C THR A 109 -15.72 10.36 -15.54
N THR A 110 -16.53 9.57 -16.23
CA THR A 110 -16.06 8.42 -17.00
C THR A 110 -15.00 8.85 -18.02
N ALA A 111 -13.95 8.02 -18.19
CA ALA A 111 -12.87 8.29 -19.14
C ALA A 111 -12.11 9.62 -18.90
N HIS A 112 -12.05 10.08 -17.64
CA HIS A 112 -11.39 11.33 -17.27
C HIS A 112 -9.87 11.22 -17.21
N PHE A 113 -9.34 10.07 -16.80
CA PHE A 113 -7.91 9.86 -16.58
C PHE A 113 -7.27 9.04 -17.71
N ASP A 114 -5.99 9.26 -17.92
CA ASP A 114 -5.14 8.47 -18.81
C ASP A 114 -4.57 7.24 -18.10
N VAL A 115 -4.31 7.38 -16.79
CA VAL A 115 -3.74 6.33 -15.93
C VAL A 115 -4.47 6.31 -14.59
N ALA A 116 -4.80 5.10 -14.09
CA ALA A 116 -5.22 4.90 -12.71
C ALA A 116 -4.27 3.93 -12.01
N ILE A 117 -3.84 4.30 -10.81
CA ILE A 117 -3.00 3.43 -9.98
C ILE A 117 -3.62 3.23 -8.60
N CYS A 118 -3.31 2.07 -7.97
CA CYS A 118 -3.58 1.81 -6.57
C CYS A 118 -2.41 1.00 -5.98
N ALA A 119 -1.53 1.68 -5.25
CA ALA A 119 -0.36 1.07 -4.66
C ALA A 119 -0.64 0.65 -3.21
N PHE A 120 -0.58 -0.66 -2.92
CA PHE A 120 -0.81 -1.27 -1.59
C PHE A 120 -2.17 -0.91 -0.95
N GLY A 121 -3.19 -0.63 -1.77
CA GLY A 121 -4.49 -0.14 -1.30
C GLY A 121 -5.68 -1.05 -1.62
N ILE A 122 -5.72 -1.67 -2.81
CA ILE A 122 -6.92 -2.35 -3.32
C ILE A 122 -7.42 -3.51 -2.43
N PHE A 123 -6.53 -4.16 -1.70
CA PHE A 123 -6.88 -5.30 -0.83
C PHE A 123 -7.55 -4.89 0.49
N PHE A 124 -7.76 -3.60 0.73
CA PHE A 124 -8.54 -3.14 1.88
C PHE A 124 -10.05 -3.19 1.65
N VAL A 125 -10.50 -3.38 0.40
CA VAL A 125 -11.92 -3.62 0.10
C VAL A 125 -12.24 -5.12 0.10
N ASP A 126 -13.51 -5.47 0.34
CA ASP A 126 -13.96 -6.87 0.28
C ASP A 126 -14.14 -7.32 -1.17
N ASP A 127 -14.72 -6.46 -2.02
CA ASP A 127 -14.97 -6.72 -3.44
C ASP A 127 -13.97 -5.97 -4.32
N MET A 128 -12.82 -6.61 -4.56
CA MET A 128 -11.79 -6.06 -5.45
C MET A 128 -12.22 -6.05 -6.92
N ASP A 129 -13.13 -6.94 -7.34
CA ASP A 129 -13.62 -6.98 -8.73
C ASP A 129 -14.42 -5.71 -9.04
N THR A 130 -15.38 -5.37 -8.18
CA THR A 130 -16.14 -4.12 -8.29
C THR A 130 -15.22 -2.91 -8.19
N GLN A 131 -14.24 -2.93 -7.27
CA GLN A 131 -13.31 -1.82 -7.09
C GLN A 131 -12.44 -1.59 -8.33
N LEU A 132 -11.84 -2.64 -8.91
CA LEU A 132 -11.02 -2.50 -10.11
C LEU A 132 -11.86 -2.11 -11.34
N ALA A 133 -13.06 -2.63 -11.48
CA ALA A 133 -14.00 -2.20 -12.50
C ALA A 133 -14.38 -0.72 -12.36
N HIS A 134 -14.55 -0.23 -11.11
CA HIS A 134 -14.78 1.19 -10.85
C HIS A 134 -13.58 2.06 -11.26
N MET A 135 -12.36 1.64 -10.90
CA MET A 135 -11.13 2.31 -11.37
C MET A 135 -11.06 2.34 -12.90
N SER A 136 -11.37 1.21 -13.55
CA SER A 136 -11.36 1.10 -15.01
C SER A 136 -12.33 2.07 -15.68
N LYS A 137 -13.54 2.31 -15.13
CA LYS A 137 -14.51 3.26 -15.69
C LYS A 137 -13.97 4.69 -15.76
N MET A 138 -13.14 5.09 -14.83
CA MET A 138 -12.56 6.44 -14.79
C MET A 138 -11.42 6.64 -15.78
N VAL A 139 -10.83 5.58 -16.28
CA VAL A 139 -9.74 5.60 -17.27
C VAL A 139 -10.34 5.59 -18.68
N ARG A 140 -9.76 6.38 -19.60
CA ARG A 140 -10.18 6.38 -21.01
C ARG A 140 -9.84 5.06 -21.72
N PRO A 141 -10.52 4.71 -22.82
CA PRO A 141 -10.10 3.60 -23.67
C PRO A 141 -8.63 3.75 -24.10
N GLY A 142 -7.86 2.65 -24.03
CA GLY A 142 -6.43 2.65 -24.29
C GLY A 142 -5.56 3.27 -23.17
N GLY A 143 -6.15 3.67 -22.05
CA GLY A 143 -5.42 4.14 -20.87
C GLY A 143 -4.89 2.99 -20.01
N THR A 144 -3.98 3.29 -19.11
CA THR A 144 -3.29 2.31 -18.27
C THR A 144 -3.92 2.18 -16.89
N ILE A 145 -4.02 0.96 -16.40
CA ILE A 145 -4.40 0.67 -15.02
C ILE A 145 -3.25 -0.11 -14.38
N ALA A 146 -2.86 0.28 -13.17
CA ALA A 146 -1.81 -0.40 -12.44
C ALA A 146 -2.16 -0.59 -10.96
N ILE A 147 -1.78 -1.74 -10.41
CA ILE A 147 -1.79 -1.97 -8.96
C ILE A 147 -0.41 -2.45 -8.51
N CYS A 148 -0.13 -2.22 -7.24
CA CYS A 148 1.06 -2.71 -6.57
C CYS A 148 0.65 -3.37 -5.26
N ASN A 149 1.10 -4.59 -5.01
CA ASN A 149 0.73 -5.36 -3.83
C ASN A 149 1.82 -6.35 -3.43
N PHE A 150 1.72 -6.86 -2.20
CA PHE A 150 2.69 -7.82 -1.68
C PHE A 150 2.52 -9.22 -2.28
N GLN A 151 3.63 -9.95 -2.41
CA GLN A 151 3.64 -11.39 -2.63
C GLN A 151 3.20 -12.15 -1.37
N GLU A 152 2.92 -13.45 -1.51
CA GLU A 152 2.38 -14.27 -0.43
C GLU A 152 3.30 -14.34 0.80
N ASP A 153 4.59 -14.39 0.58
CA ASP A 153 5.65 -14.59 1.58
C ASP A 153 6.28 -13.28 2.11
N TYR A 154 5.69 -12.10 1.77
CA TYR A 154 6.23 -10.83 2.26
C TYR A 154 6.47 -10.84 3.78
N PHE A 155 7.61 -10.30 4.17
CA PHE A 155 8.10 -10.24 5.55
C PHE A 155 8.35 -11.61 6.21
N TYR A 156 8.47 -12.69 5.42
CA TYR A 156 8.85 -13.98 5.97
C TYR A 156 10.32 -13.95 6.47
N PRO A 157 10.65 -14.55 7.61
CA PRO A 157 9.76 -15.25 8.56
C PRO A 157 9.15 -14.32 9.63
N LEU A 158 9.49 -13.02 9.65
CA LEU A 158 9.13 -12.07 10.70
C LEU A 158 7.62 -11.96 10.92
N ARG A 159 6.86 -11.84 9.82
CA ARG A 159 5.39 -11.79 9.85
C ARG A 159 4.81 -13.05 10.46
N ASP A 160 5.29 -14.21 10.07
CA ASP A 160 4.74 -15.49 10.51
C ASP A 160 4.99 -15.72 12.00
N LEU A 161 6.17 -15.33 12.49
CA LEU A 161 6.48 -15.33 13.93
C LEU A 161 5.53 -14.39 14.69
N MET A 162 5.33 -13.19 14.19
CA MET A 162 4.41 -12.20 14.78
C MET A 162 2.97 -12.75 14.83
N ILE A 163 2.45 -13.25 13.71
CA ILE A 163 1.08 -13.79 13.62
C ILE A 163 0.91 -14.98 14.56
N LYS A 164 1.85 -15.94 14.55
CA LYS A 164 1.84 -17.10 15.43
C LYS A 164 1.79 -16.70 16.91
N ARG A 165 2.49 -15.64 17.28
CA ARG A 165 2.48 -15.11 18.65
C ARG A 165 1.17 -14.39 18.96
N LEU A 166 0.65 -13.54 18.07
CA LEU A 166 -0.64 -12.87 18.24
C LEU A 166 -1.80 -13.84 18.47
N ILE A 167 -1.78 -15.00 17.80
CA ILE A 167 -2.77 -16.07 18.01
C ILE A 167 -2.74 -16.57 19.45
N LYS A 168 -1.56 -16.71 20.08
CA LYS A 168 -1.45 -17.11 21.50
C LYS A 168 -2.06 -16.08 22.46
N TYR A 169 -2.16 -14.83 22.05
CA TYR A 169 -2.82 -13.74 22.77
C TYR A 169 -4.29 -13.56 22.38
N ASN A 170 -4.88 -14.51 21.63
CA ASN A 170 -6.26 -14.47 21.15
C ASN A 170 -6.59 -13.24 20.29
N VAL A 171 -5.61 -12.62 19.64
CA VAL A 171 -5.82 -11.50 18.73
C VAL A 171 -6.50 -12.01 17.46
N GLN A 172 -7.62 -11.38 17.11
CA GLN A 172 -8.36 -11.71 15.91
C GLN A 172 -7.63 -11.26 14.65
N GLN A 173 -7.44 -12.19 13.71
CA GLN A 173 -6.84 -11.88 12.42
C GLN A 173 -7.88 -11.22 11.50
N PRO A 174 -7.50 -10.15 10.80
CA PRO A 174 -8.38 -9.58 9.78
C PRO A 174 -8.60 -10.56 8.62
N PRO A 175 -9.67 -10.38 7.82
CA PRO A 175 -9.82 -11.12 6.58
C PRO A 175 -8.57 -10.99 5.71
N GLN A 176 -8.13 -12.11 5.15
CA GLN A 176 -6.90 -12.16 4.34
C GLN A 176 -7.21 -11.91 2.86
N THR A 177 -7.96 -10.86 2.55
CA THR A 177 -8.37 -10.47 1.19
C THR A 177 -7.17 -10.29 0.26
N TRP A 178 -6.04 -9.79 0.78
CA TRP A 178 -4.80 -9.61 0.04
C TRP A 178 -4.25 -10.89 -0.61
N LYS A 179 -4.54 -12.07 -0.05
CA LYS A 179 -4.07 -13.36 -0.61
C LYS A 179 -4.58 -13.62 -2.02
N ARG A 180 -5.74 -13.09 -2.37
CA ARG A 180 -6.32 -13.23 -3.70
C ARG A 180 -5.38 -12.71 -4.81
N ILE A 181 -4.64 -11.66 -4.53
CA ILE A 181 -3.73 -11.01 -5.47
C ILE A 181 -2.25 -11.15 -5.09
N ALA A 182 -1.93 -12.08 -4.20
CA ALA A 182 -0.56 -12.32 -3.75
C ALA A 182 0.30 -13.13 -4.75
N THR A 183 -0.30 -13.52 -5.89
CA THR A 183 0.34 -14.28 -6.97
C THR A 183 0.11 -13.62 -8.33
N ASP A 184 0.97 -13.92 -9.29
CA ASP A 184 0.82 -13.51 -10.69
C ASP A 184 -0.55 -13.91 -11.25
N ALA A 185 -0.98 -15.17 -11.04
CA ALA A 185 -2.26 -15.67 -11.50
C ALA A 185 -3.44 -14.90 -10.91
N GLY A 186 -3.44 -14.63 -9.61
CA GLY A 186 -4.50 -13.87 -8.94
C GLY A 186 -4.60 -12.42 -9.42
N CYS A 187 -3.45 -11.79 -9.69
CA CYS A 187 -3.42 -10.45 -10.28
C CYS A 187 -3.99 -10.44 -11.70
N LYS A 188 -3.62 -11.40 -12.55
CA LYS A 188 -4.14 -11.52 -13.91
C LYS A 188 -5.64 -11.75 -13.91
N GLU A 189 -6.12 -12.69 -13.10
CA GLU A 189 -7.56 -12.98 -12.98
C GLU A 189 -8.37 -11.73 -12.59
N LEU A 190 -7.87 -10.94 -11.63
CA LEU A 190 -8.53 -9.70 -11.21
C LEU A 190 -8.66 -8.72 -12.37
N PHE A 191 -7.59 -8.53 -13.16
CA PHE A 191 -7.58 -7.61 -14.30
C PHE A 191 -8.46 -8.11 -15.46
N GLU A 192 -8.42 -9.38 -15.78
CA GLU A 192 -9.25 -10.01 -16.83
C GLU A 192 -10.74 -9.84 -16.52
N LYS A 193 -11.16 -10.06 -15.26
CA LYS A 193 -12.55 -9.84 -14.82
C LYS A 193 -13.01 -8.39 -14.97
N ALA A 194 -12.11 -7.43 -14.84
CA ALA A 194 -12.39 -6.01 -15.05
C ALA A 194 -12.35 -5.60 -16.54
N GLY A 195 -12.14 -6.55 -17.47
CA GLY A 195 -12.04 -6.29 -18.91
C GLY A 195 -10.76 -5.55 -19.31
N ILE A 196 -9.70 -5.65 -18.51
CA ILE A 196 -8.40 -5.04 -18.76
C ILE A 196 -7.55 -6.05 -19.57
N HIS A 197 -6.86 -5.54 -20.58
CA HIS A 197 -6.09 -6.34 -21.52
C HIS A 197 -4.58 -6.04 -21.46
N ASN A 198 -3.78 -6.79 -22.20
CA ASN A 198 -2.31 -6.62 -22.24
C ASN A 198 -1.67 -6.61 -20.85
N ILE A 199 -2.15 -7.53 -20.00
CA ILE A 199 -1.77 -7.59 -18.59
C ILE A 199 -0.33 -8.06 -18.46
N LYS A 200 0.46 -7.29 -17.71
CA LYS A 200 1.84 -7.64 -17.33
C LYS A 200 1.92 -7.65 -15.81
N VAL A 201 2.58 -8.67 -15.27
CA VAL A 201 2.89 -8.76 -13.84
C VAL A 201 4.40 -8.84 -13.70
N GLU A 202 5.00 -7.84 -13.10
CA GLU A 202 6.42 -7.82 -12.76
C GLU A 202 6.57 -8.13 -11.27
N GLN A 203 7.50 -9.02 -10.95
CA GLN A 203 7.83 -9.38 -9.57
C GLN A 203 9.17 -8.75 -9.21
N LYS A 204 9.24 -8.08 -8.06
CA LYS A 204 10.48 -7.49 -7.58
C LYS A 204 10.58 -7.59 -6.07
N ASN A 205 11.75 -7.99 -5.59
CA ASN A 205 12.05 -7.93 -4.17
C ASN A 205 12.57 -6.53 -3.82
N MET A 206 11.88 -5.87 -2.90
CA MET A 206 12.20 -4.54 -2.38
C MET A 206 12.82 -4.62 -0.97
N GLY A 207 13.30 -5.83 -0.60
CA GLY A 207 13.84 -6.13 0.73
C GLY A 207 15.16 -5.43 1.04
N TYR A 208 15.46 -5.36 2.32
CA TYR A 208 16.68 -4.79 2.88
C TYR A 208 16.91 -5.28 4.30
N PHE A 209 18.13 -5.08 4.79
CA PHE A 209 18.45 -5.38 6.17
C PHE A 209 17.97 -4.29 7.13
N LEU A 210 17.28 -4.71 8.19
CA LEU A 210 17.03 -3.94 9.39
C LEU A 210 18.25 -4.01 10.29
N SER A 211 18.57 -2.92 10.97
CA SER A 211 19.75 -2.85 11.84
C SER A 211 19.54 -3.57 13.18
N SER A 212 18.30 -3.78 13.60
CA SER A 212 17.93 -4.44 14.84
C SER A 212 16.46 -4.90 14.81
N GLU A 213 16.10 -5.73 15.81
CA GLU A 213 14.71 -6.12 16.09
C GLU A 213 13.80 -4.91 16.42
N ARG A 214 14.39 -3.81 16.92
CA ARG A 214 13.64 -2.58 17.16
C ARG A 214 13.12 -1.97 15.87
N GLU A 215 13.89 -1.96 14.80
CA GLU A 215 13.42 -1.50 13.48
C GLU A 215 12.27 -2.36 12.95
N TRP A 216 12.26 -3.68 13.25
CA TRP A 216 11.10 -4.52 12.95
C TRP A 216 9.87 -4.11 13.76
N TRP A 217 10.04 -3.78 15.05
CA TRP A 217 8.93 -3.24 15.83
C TRP A 217 8.38 -1.95 15.23
N ASP A 218 9.25 -1.07 14.74
CA ASP A 218 8.84 0.16 14.08
C ASP A 218 8.08 -0.11 12.77
N VAL A 219 8.41 -1.18 12.02
CA VAL A 219 7.61 -1.64 10.87
C VAL A 219 6.21 -2.07 11.31
N ILE A 220 6.08 -2.84 12.40
CA ILE A 220 4.78 -3.25 12.95
C ILE A 220 3.96 -2.03 13.39
N TRP A 221 4.60 -1.12 14.14
CA TRP A 221 3.93 -0.03 14.84
C TRP A 221 3.52 1.13 13.93
N ASN A 222 4.26 1.37 12.86
CA ASN A 222 4.10 2.52 11.97
C ASN A 222 3.35 2.19 10.67
N ALA A 223 2.85 0.96 10.52
CA ALA A 223 2.10 0.53 9.34
C ALA A 223 0.83 -0.26 9.71
N GLY A 224 0.24 -0.95 8.75
CA GLY A 224 -1.04 -1.64 8.88
C GLY A 224 -1.10 -2.73 9.96
N PHE A 225 0.04 -3.29 10.37
CA PHE A 225 0.10 -4.27 11.46
C PHE A 225 -0.26 -3.69 12.83
N ARG A 226 -0.13 -2.38 13.02
CA ARG A 226 -0.55 -1.69 14.25
C ARG A 226 -1.96 -2.06 14.64
N ARG A 227 -2.89 -2.18 13.68
CA ARG A 227 -4.27 -2.57 13.93
C ARG A 227 -4.41 -3.90 14.69
N MET A 228 -3.49 -4.85 14.47
CA MET A 228 -3.53 -6.13 15.17
C MET A 228 -2.96 -6.02 16.58
N VAL A 229 -1.79 -5.43 16.72
CA VAL A 229 -1.14 -5.30 18.04
C VAL A 229 -1.88 -4.36 18.98
N SER A 230 -2.61 -3.36 18.45
CA SER A 230 -3.45 -2.45 19.25
C SER A 230 -4.73 -3.09 19.82
N GLN A 231 -5.03 -4.35 19.50
CA GLN A 231 -6.10 -5.11 20.15
C GLN A 231 -5.66 -5.64 21.54
N LEU A 232 -4.37 -5.67 21.81
CA LEU A 232 -3.83 -6.14 23.07
C LEU A 232 -4.05 -5.12 24.19
N HIS A 233 -4.38 -5.63 25.40
CA HIS A 233 -4.33 -4.79 26.59
C HIS A 233 -2.90 -4.25 26.81
N PRO A 234 -2.69 -3.06 27.38
CA PRO A 234 -1.36 -2.46 27.52
C PRO A 234 -0.30 -3.38 28.18
N SER A 235 -0.68 -4.13 29.20
CA SER A 235 0.23 -5.10 29.87
C SER A 235 0.61 -6.27 28.96
N ASP A 236 -0.33 -6.74 28.14
CA ASP A 236 -0.08 -7.83 27.19
C ASP A 236 0.71 -7.34 25.98
N LEU A 237 0.49 -6.11 25.55
CA LEU A 237 1.25 -5.48 24.46
C LEU A 237 2.73 -5.38 24.81
N GLU A 238 3.07 -4.95 26.02
CA GLU A 238 4.48 -4.86 26.45
C GLU A 238 5.13 -6.25 26.54
N ARG A 239 4.43 -7.24 27.13
CA ARG A 239 4.90 -8.63 27.19
C ARG A 239 5.05 -9.22 25.79
N PHE A 240 4.05 -9.05 24.91
CA PHE A 240 4.11 -9.48 23.52
C PHE A 240 5.33 -8.90 22.81
N ARG A 241 5.55 -7.58 22.97
CA ARG A 241 6.68 -6.88 22.36
C ARG A 241 8.01 -7.50 22.83
N GLN A 242 8.20 -7.64 24.13
CA GLN A 242 9.44 -8.20 24.70
C GLN A 242 9.71 -9.61 24.17
N GLU A 243 8.71 -10.51 24.24
CA GLU A 243 8.84 -11.89 23.79
C GLU A 243 9.09 -11.97 22.27
N HIS A 244 8.41 -11.13 21.48
CA HIS A 244 8.55 -11.13 20.02
C HIS A 244 9.91 -10.58 19.60
N MET A 245 10.39 -9.52 20.22
CA MET A 245 11.72 -8.97 19.94
C MET A 245 12.83 -9.94 20.28
N GLN A 246 12.73 -10.68 21.40
CA GLN A 246 13.68 -11.74 21.74
C GLN A 246 13.72 -12.84 20.68
N GLU A 247 12.55 -13.25 20.17
CA GLU A 247 12.46 -14.25 19.10
C GLU A 247 13.09 -13.72 17.79
N VAL A 248 12.78 -12.49 17.40
CA VAL A 248 13.31 -11.85 16.20
C VAL A 248 14.83 -11.61 16.29
N ALA A 249 15.35 -11.27 17.46
CA ALA A 249 16.79 -11.10 17.67
C ALA A 249 17.62 -12.34 17.31
N THR A 250 17.03 -13.54 17.41
CA THR A 250 17.71 -14.80 17.02
C THR A 250 17.96 -14.90 15.51
N LEU A 251 17.29 -14.08 14.70
CA LEU A 251 17.46 -14.01 13.25
C LEU A 251 18.55 -13.02 12.81
N THR A 252 19.17 -12.32 13.75
CA THR A 252 20.18 -11.32 13.44
C THR A 252 21.44 -11.96 12.84
N THR A 253 21.86 -11.48 11.69
CA THR A 253 23.11 -11.83 11.02
C THR A 253 24.13 -10.70 11.17
N LYS A 254 25.34 -10.88 10.62
CA LYS A 254 26.36 -9.80 10.55
C LYS A 254 25.88 -8.55 9.78
N ASP A 255 24.94 -8.72 8.84
CA ASP A 255 24.40 -7.65 8.02
C ASP A 255 23.10 -7.06 8.61
N GLY A 256 22.57 -7.64 9.69
CA GLY A 256 21.31 -7.29 10.33
C GLY A 256 20.24 -8.37 10.13
N ILE A 257 18.97 -7.99 10.21
CA ILE A 257 17.80 -8.84 10.03
C ILE A 257 17.21 -8.58 8.65
N TRP A 258 17.17 -9.59 7.78
CA TRP A 258 16.60 -9.45 6.45
C TRP A 258 15.08 -9.23 6.52
N LEU A 259 14.61 -8.12 5.97
CA LEU A 259 13.21 -7.84 5.74
C LEU A 259 12.88 -8.18 4.29
N ASP A 260 12.27 -9.34 4.07
CA ASP A 260 11.88 -9.78 2.73
C ASP A 260 10.60 -9.06 2.27
N ILE A 261 10.67 -8.41 1.10
CA ILE A 261 9.54 -7.61 0.61
C ILE A 261 9.33 -7.93 -0.88
N GLY A 262 8.73 -9.10 -1.14
CA GLY A 262 8.27 -9.44 -2.47
C GLY A 262 7.07 -8.57 -2.87
N VAL A 263 7.16 -7.90 -4.01
CA VAL A 263 6.14 -7.01 -4.55
C VAL A 263 5.76 -7.42 -5.96
N LEU A 264 4.46 -7.42 -6.24
CA LEU A 264 3.87 -7.60 -7.56
C LEU A 264 3.43 -6.23 -8.09
N TYR A 265 3.85 -5.91 -9.30
CA TYR A 265 3.43 -4.74 -10.07
C TYR A 265 2.63 -5.22 -11.26
N THR A 266 1.32 -5.00 -11.23
CA THR A 266 0.43 -5.40 -12.30
C THR A 266 0.01 -4.20 -13.10
N THR A 267 0.22 -4.23 -14.41
CA THR A 267 -0.22 -3.19 -15.34
C THR A 267 -1.08 -3.80 -16.43
N GLY A 268 -2.03 -3.03 -16.96
CA GLY A 268 -2.86 -3.44 -18.08
C GLY A 268 -3.49 -2.24 -18.79
N ILE A 269 -4.09 -2.48 -19.93
CA ILE A 269 -4.71 -1.47 -20.80
C ILE A 269 -6.22 -1.69 -20.79
N LYS A 270 -6.96 -0.58 -20.59
CA LYS A 270 -8.41 -0.56 -20.73
C LYS A 270 -8.87 -0.75 -22.16
#